data_311cb03b4f37f5be0d40b29f3558e9d5
#
_entry.id   311cb03b4f37f5be0d40b29f3558e9d5
#
_cell.length_a   1.000
_cell.length_b   1.000
_cell.length_c   1.000
_cell.angle_alpha   90.00
_cell.angle_beta   90.00
_cell.angle_gamma   90.00
#
_symmetry.space_group_name_H-M   'P 1'
#
loop_
_entity.id
_entity.type
_entity.pdbx_description
1 polymer ?
#
loop_
_entity_poly.entity_id
_entity_poly.type
_entity_poly.pdbx_seq_one_letter_code
_entity_poly.pdbx_strand_id
1 'polypeptide(L)'
;MKFKYHRWFQALVVPLVALAFHIFFGYRVIGRENIPEGGCVVCPNHVQLSDPPFAAVALGGKTPIRLMAKKELFRKKIFAWLIAALGAFPIDREGADITAIKTALGSVRAGQKLIIFPQGTRHAAEGETKKGAAMLAVKTRAPILPMYIPEGKRFRCRATVVIGKPFTPDPKQKDYGLIADDILRRIYALKEQV
;
A
#
# COMPACT_ATOMS: atom_id res chain seq x y z
N MET A 1 20.28 12.35 -6.35
CA MET A 1 20.14 11.22 -7.29
C MET A 1 18.68 10.98 -7.56
N LYS A 2 18.20 11.08 -8.82
CA LYS A 2 16.79 10.81 -9.15
C LYS A 2 16.64 9.31 -9.39
N PHE A 3 16.09 8.59 -8.44
CA PHE A 3 15.74 7.18 -8.61
C PHE A 3 14.51 7.07 -9.53
N LYS A 4 14.57 6.14 -10.51
CA LYS A 4 13.48 5.95 -11.48
C LYS A 4 12.67 4.69 -11.18
N TYR A 5 11.36 4.77 -11.36
CA TYR A 5 10.47 3.63 -11.39
C TYR A 5 10.55 2.90 -12.74
N HIS A 6 10.66 1.58 -12.70
CA HIS A 6 10.74 0.74 -13.88
C HIS A 6 9.61 -0.30 -13.89
N ARG A 7 8.56 -0.02 -14.65
CA ARG A 7 7.38 -0.89 -14.73
C ARG A 7 7.70 -2.32 -15.12
N TRP A 8 8.60 -2.50 -16.10
CA TRP A 8 9.03 -3.82 -16.57
C TRP A 8 9.74 -4.61 -15.46
N PHE A 9 10.58 -3.96 -14.66
CA PHE A 9 11.30 -4.57 -13.55
C PHE A 9 10.33 -5.01 -12.45
N GLN A 10 9.36 -4.16 -12.12
CA GLN A 10 8.29 -4.52 -11.19
C GLN A 10 7.47 -5.73 -11.69
N ALA A 11 7.11 -5.75 -12.98
CA ALA A 11 6.35 -6.83 -13.59
C ALA A 11 7.09 -8.17 -13.58
N LEU A 12 8.43 -8.14 -13.61
CA LEU A 12 9.29 -9.32 -13.49
C LEU A 12 9.46 -9.75 -12.03
N VAL A 13 9.78 -8.81 -11.13
CA VAL A 13 10.15 -9.13 -9.75
C VAL A 13 8.96 -9.53 -8.89
N VAL A 14 7.80 -8.87 -9.04
CA VAL A 14 6.63 -9.17 -8.19
C VAL A 14 6.15 -10.62 -8.33
N PRO A 15 6.04 -11.23 -9.53
CA PRO A 15 5.72 -12.66 -9.66
C PRO A 15 6.77 -13.60 -9.06
N LEU A 16 8.07 -13.27 -9.17
CA LEU A 16 9.13 -14.07 -8.56
C LEU A 16 9.04 -14.06 -7.03
N VAL A 17 8.78 -12.88 -6.45
CA VAL A 17 8.55 -12.75 -5.00
C VAL A 17 7.26 -13.48 -4.60
N ALA A 18 6.22 -13.45 -5.43
CA ALA A 18 4.98 -14.18 -5.19
C ALA A 18 5.21 -15.70 -5.13
N LEU A 19 6.01 -16.24 -6.07
CA LEU A 19 6.40 -17.63 -6.06
C LEU A 19 7.18 -18.01 -4.78
N ALA A 20 8.15 -17.19 -4.41
CA ALA A 20 8.90 -17.38 -3.16
C ALA A 20 7.97 -17.34 -1.93
N PHE A 21 7.04 -16.39 -1.89
CA PHE A 21 6.08 -16.29 -0.77
C PHE A 21 5.13 -17.50 -0.73
N HIS A 22 4.73 -18.02 -1.88
CA HIS A 22 3.93 -19.23 -1.94
C HIS A 22 4.69 -20.43 -1.36
N ILE A 23 5.96 -20.61 -1.73
CA ILE A 23 6.81 -21.71 -1.25
C ILE A 23 7.11 -21.56 0.26
N PHE A 24 7.51 -20.38 0.68
CA PHE A 24 8.05 -20.18 2.04
C PHE A 24 6.98 -19.84 3.10
N PHE A 25 5.84 -19.26 2.71
CA PHE A 25 4.80 -18.81 3.62
C PHE A 25 3.42 -19.40 3.32
N GLY A 26 3.28 -20.35 2.37
CA GLY A 26 1.97 -20.83 1.95
C GLY A 26 1.02 -19.68 1.59
N TYR A 27 1.56 -18.64 0.94
CA TYR A 27 0.91 -17.36 0.67
C TYR A 27 -0.38 -17.51 -0.14
N ARG A 28 -1.44 -16.90 0.34
CA ARG A 28 -2.75 -16.86 -0.32
C ARG A 28 -3.30 -15.44 -0.35
N VAL A 29 -4.17 -15.18 -1.30
CA VAL A 29 -4.89 -13.91 -1.42
C VAL A 29 -6.37 -14.19 -1.63
N ILE A 30 -7.20 -13.55 -0.83
CA ILE A 30 -8.66 -13.53 -0.95
C ILE A 30 -9.08 -12.15 -1.44
N GLY A 31 -10.07 -12.06 -2.32
CA GLY A 31 -10.65 -10.80 -2.78
C GLY A 31 -9.87 -10.10 -3.89
N ARG A 32 -9.06 -10.81 -4.70
CA ARG A 32 -8.38 -10.19 -5.86
C ARG A 32 -9.33 -9.55 -6.86
N GLU A 33 -10.54 -10.06 -6.98
CA GLU A 33 -11.62 -9.53 -7.80
C GLU A 33 -12.07 -8.13 -7.36
N ASN A 34 -11.77 -7.76 -6.12
CA ASN A 34 -12.07 -6.43 -5.56
C ASN A 34 -11.09 -5.34 -6.03
N ILE A 35 -9.99 -5.70 -6.71
CA ILE A 35 -9.02 -4.70 -7.19
C ILE A 35 -9.68 -3.90 -8.32
N PRO A 36 -9.95 -2.59 -8.11
CA PRO A 36 -10.65 -1.79 -9.12
C PRO A 36 -9.78 -1.59 -10.35
N GLU A 37 -10.39 -1.38 -11.49
CA GLU A 37 -9.70 -0.85 -12.66
C GLU A 37 -9.21 0.58 -12.41
N GLY A 38 -8.16 1.00 -13.14
CA GLY A 38 -7.60 2.35 -12.99
C GLY A 38 -6.87 2.56 -11.65
N GLY A 39 -6.76 3.82 -11.24
CA GLY A 39 -6.04 4.22 -10.02
C GLY A 39 -6.85 4.03 -8.76
N CYS A 40 -6.20 3.60 -7.68
CA CYS A 40 -6.81 3.56 -6.36
C CYS A 40 -5.78 3.79 -5.25
N VAL A 41 -6.26 4.11 -4.06
CA VAL A 41 -5.45 4.20 -2.83
C VAL A 41 -5.62 2.89 -2.07
N VAL A 42 -4.55 2.08 -2.04
CA VAL A 42 -4.53 0.80 -1.32
C VAL A 42 -4.08 1.05 0.10
N CYS A 43 -4.90 0.64 1.06
CA CYS A 43 -4.67 0.87 2.49
C CYS A 43 -4.53 -0.46 3.24
N PRO A 44 -3.32 -1.01 3.40
CA PRO A 44 -3.08 -2.16 4.27
C PRO A 44 -2.81 -1.74 5.72
N ASN A 45 -3.03 -2.67 6.68
CA ASN A 45 -2.45 -2.54 8.01
C ASN A 45 -0.92 -2.67 7.96
N HIS A 46 -0.22 -2.18 9.00
CA HIS A 46 1.25 -2.19 9.03
C HIS A 46 1.81 -2.60 10.39
N VAL A 47 2.30 -3.82 10.48
CA VAL A 47 2.86 -4.40 11.71
C VAL A 47 4.31 -4.84 11.51
N GLN A 48 4.67 -5.34 10.33
CA GLN A 48 5.99 -5.89 10.05
C GLN A 48 6.68 -5.21 8.86
N LEU A 49 8.01 -5.26 8.83
CA LEU A 49 8.81 -4.72 7.73
C LEU A 49 8.52 -5.43 6.39
N SER A 50 8.04 -6.67 6.44
CA SER A 50 7.65 -7.46 5.26
C SER A 50 6.30 -7.07 4.65
N ASP A 51 5.47 -6.25 5.30
CA ASP A 51 4.12 -5.94 4.80
C ASP A 51 4.12 -5.29 3.39
N PRO A 52 5.03 -4.34 3.05
CA PRO A 52 5.03 -3.75 1.72
C PRO A 52 5.18 -4.76 0.59
N PRO A 53 6.12 -5.72 0.59
CA PRO A 53 6.16 -6.76 -0.43
C PRO A 53 4.93 -7.68 -0.41
N PHE A 54 4.33 -8.01 0.76
CA PHE A 54 3.07 -8.76 0.83
C PHE A 54 1.93 -8.02 0.15
N ALA A 55 1.78 -6.71 0.39
CA ALA A 55 0.79 -5.87 -0.29
C ALA A 55 1.01 -5.82 -1.80
N ALA A 56 2.26 -5.65 -2.26
CA ALA A 56 2.58 -5.59 -3.67
C ALA A 56 2.29 -6.92 -4.39
N VAL A 57 2.63 -8.05 -3.78
CA VAL A 57 2.34 -9.39 -4.31
C VAL A 57 0.84 -9.66 -4.36
N ALA A 58 0.07 -9.18 -3.37
CA ALA A 58 -1.39 -9.32 -3.35
C ALA A 58 -2.04 -8.64 -4.57
N LEU A 59 -1.54 -7.47 -4.97
CA LEU A 59 -2.02 -6.73 -6.14
C LEU A 59 -1.61 -7.38 -7.47
N GLY A 60 -0.54 -8.16 -7.48
CA GLY A 60 -0.06 -8.89 -8.66
C GLY A 60 0.86 -8.08 -9.58
N GLY A 61 1.71 -8.78 -10.34
CA GLY A 61 2.77 -8.16 -11.16
C GLY A 61 2.26 -7.37 -12.38
N LYS A 62 1.05 -7.65 -12.86
CA LYS A 62 0.44 -6.91 -14.00
C LYS A 62 -0.04 -5.51 -13.61
N THR A 63 -0.26 -5.26 -12.33
CA THR A 63 -0.77 -4.00 -11.80
C THR A 63 0.37 -3.00 -11.59
N PRO A 64 0.30 -1.77 -12.14
CA PRO A 64 1.31 -0.76 -11.84
C PRO A 64 1.15 -0.25 -10.40
N ILE A 65 2.16 -0.51 -9.58
CA ILE A 65 2.14 -0.23 -8.14
C ILE A 65 3.11 0.90 -7.80
N ARG A 66 2.64 1.80 -6.95
CA ARG A 66 3.46 2.83 -6.30
C ARG A 66 3.36 2.67 -4.80
N LEU A 67 4.45 2.96 -4.09
CA LEU A 67 4.51 2.84 -2.64
C LEU A 67 5.12 4.10 -2.03
N MET A 68 4.42 4.70 -1.08
CA MET A 68 4.95 5.81 -0.29
C MET A 68 5.79 5.24 0.87
N ALA A 69 7.09 5.52 0.87
CA ALA A 69 8.03 4.95 1.81
C ALA A 69 8.84 6.03 2.54
N LYS A 70 9.26 5.78 3.78
CA LYS A 70 10.01 6.72 4.61
C LYS A 70 11.33 7.13 3.94
N LYS A 71 11.66 8.44 3.94
CA LYS A 71 12.87 8.99 3.26
C LYS A 71 14.18 8.31 3.69
N GLU A 72 14.27 7.85 4.93
CA GLU A 72 15.47 7.19 5.47
C GLU A 72 15.80 5.86 4.77
N LEU A 73 14.81 5.18 4.19
CA LEU A 73 15.02 3.96 3.41
C LEU A 73 15.85 4.22 2.14
N PHE A 74 15.89 5.47 1.69
CA PHE A 74 16.63 5.88 0.48
C PHE A 74 18.07 6.33 0.77
N ARG A 75 18.57 6.20 2.01
CA ARG A 75 19.95 6.55 2.35
C ARG A 75 20.98 5.57 1.77
N LYS A 76 20.67 4.26 1.73
CA LYS A 76 21.54 3.23 1.17
C LYS A 76 21.31 3.12 -0.34
N LYS A 77 22.26 3.55 -1.17
CA LYS A 77 22.13 3.71 -2.63
C LYS A 77 21.56 2.48 -3.36
N ILE A 78 22.09 1.27 -3.10
CA ILE A 78 21.65 0.03 -3.76
C ILE A 78 20.22 -0.30 -3.36
N PHE A 79 19.90 -0.24 -2.08
CA PHE A 79 18.55 -0.51 -1.59
C PHE A 79 17.54 0.54 -2.09
N ALA A 80 17.95 1.82 -2.09
CA ALA A 80 17.15 2.93 -2.61
C ALA A 80 16.84 2.75 -4.11
N TRP A 81 17.83 2.34 -4.90
CA TRP A 81 17.63 2.02 -6.32
C TRP A 81 16.62 0.87 -6.48
N LEU A 82 16.79 -0.23 -5.74
CA LEU A 82 15.90 -1.39 -5.81
C LEU A 82 14.46 -1.05 -5.50
N ILE A 83 14.21 -0.41 -4.35
CA ILE A 83 12.83 -0.08 -3.94
C ILE A 83 12.19 0.97 -4.86
N ALA A 84 12.97 1.92 -5.37
CA ALA A 84 12.48 2.92 -6.31
C ALA A 84 12.17 2.29 -7.69
N ALA A 85 13.02 1.40 -8.19
CA ALA A 85 12.75 0.63 -9.40
C ALA A 85 11.46 -0.20 -9.29
N LEU A 86 11.15 -0.69 -8.09
CA LEU A 86 9.91 -1.39 -7.77
C LEU A 86 8.70 -0.46 -7.50
N GLY A 87 8.87 0.86 -7.60
CA GLY A 87 7.77 1.82 -7.51
C GLY A 87 7.69 2.60 -6.21
N ALA A 88 8.59 2.38 -5.24
CA ALA A 88 8.63 3.20 -4.04
C ALA A 88 9.14 4.62 -4.33
N PHE A 89 8.62 5.60 -3.59
CA PHE A 89 9.13 6.96 -3.59
C PHE A 89 9.18 7.51 -2.15
N PRO A 90 10.15 8.39 -1.86
CA PRO A 90 10.35 8.90 -0.52
C PRO A 90 9.26 9.86 -0.09
N ILE A 91 8.92 9.83 1.21
CA ILE A 91 8.15 10.88 1.89
C ILE A 91 8.88 11.30 3.16
N ASP A 92 8.97 12.61 3.34
CA ASP A 92 9.31 13.21 4.62
C ASP A 92 8.05 13.25 5.51
N ARG A 93 8.10 12.57 6.66
CA ARG A 93 6.97 12.48 7.58
C ARG A 93 7.00 13.57 8.66
N GLU A 94 8.09 14.31 8.77
CA GLU A 94 8.29 15.34 9.77
C GLU A 94 7.72 16.70 9.33
N GLY A 95 7.35 16.83 8.03
CA GLY A 95 6.81 18.04 7.45
C GLY A 95 5.82 17.80 6.32
N ALA A 96 5.33 18.88 5.73
CA ALA A 96 4.46 18.83 4.55
C ALA A 96 5.31 18.59 3.28
N ASP A 97 5.52 17.34 2.91
CA ASP A 97 6.24 16.97 1.68
C ASP A 97 5.35 17.14 0.44
N ILE A 98 5.32 18.36 -0.10
CA ILE A 98 4.53 18.70 -1.29
C ILE A 98 4.93 17.83 -2.51
N THR A 99 6.21 17.50 -2.62
CA THR A 99 6.72 16.68 -3.74
C THR A 99 6.18 15.25 -3.67
N ALA A 100 6.20 14.65 -2.48
CA ALA A 100 5.62 13.33 -2.27
C ALA A 100 4.09 13.34 -2.51
N ILE A 101 3.39 14.37 -2.04
CA ILE A 101 1.94 14.51 -2.28
C ILE A 101 1.64 14.66 -3.77
N LYS A 102 2.37 15.50 -4.52
CA LYS A 102 2.20 15.64 -5.98
C LYS A 102 2.47 14.32 -6.69
N THR A 103 3.52 13.59 -6.30
CA THR A 103 3.85 12.28 -6.86
C THR A 103 2.73 11.27 -6.60
N ALA A 104 2.18 11.24 -5.39
CA ALA A 104 1.06 10.37 -5.02
C ALA A 104 -0.19 10.67 -5.86
N LEU A 105 -0.62 11.94 -5.93
CA LEU A 105 -1.76 12.38 -6.73
C LEU A 105 -1.58 12.02 -8.21
N GLY A 106 -0.39 12.29 -8.77
CA GLY A 106 -0.06 11.97 -10.15
C GLY A 106 -0.11 10.47 -10.43
N SER A 107 0.37 9.65 -9.48
CA SER A 107 0.35 8.18 -9.60
C SER A 107 -1.08 7.64 -9.68
N VAL A 108 -1.97 8.08 -8.78
CA VAL A 108 -3.36 7.64 -8.79
C VAL A 108 -4.08 8.09 -10.07
N ARG A 109 -3.88 9.34 -10.50
CA ARG A 109 -4.47 9.86 -11.74
C ARG A 109 -3.96 9.14 -12.99
N ALA A 110 -2.73 8.63 -12.95
CA ALA A 110 -2.14 7.80 -14.02
C ALA A 110 -2.62 6.33 -13.99
N GLY A 111 -3.63 5.99 -13.20
CA GLY A 111 -4.18 4.64 -13.12
C GLY A 111 -3.38 3.66 -12.27
N GLN A 112 -2.42 4.15 -11.48
CA GLN A 112 -1.56 3.28 -10.65
C GLN A 112 -2.18 2.99 -9.28
N LYS A 113 -1.85 1.85 -8.70
CA LYS A 113 -2.26 1.45 -7.35
C LYS A 113 -1.27 2.04 -6.35
N LEU A 114 -1.71 3.02 -5.56
CA LEU A 114 -0.88 3.70 -4.59
C LEU A 114 -1.04 3.05 -3.22
N ILE A 115 -0.02 2.32 -2.77
CA ILE A 115 0.00 1.72 -1.42
C ILE A 115 0.40 2.79 -0.41
N ILE A 116 -0.44 2.99 0.60
CA ILE A 116 -0.20 3.87 1.75
C ILE A 116 -0.64 3.14 3.00
N PHE A 117 0.25 3.02 3.96
CA PHE A 117 -0.08 2.48 5.28
C PHE A 117 -0.71 3.58 6.14
N PRO A 118 -2.03 3.53 6.45
CA PRO A 118 -2.74 4.63 7.09
C PRO A 118 -2.25 4.89 8.51
N GLN A 119 -1.75 3.89 9.21
CA GLN A 119 -1.16 4.02 10.55
C GLN A 119 0.15 4.83 10.54
N GLY A 120 0.80 4.96 9.39
CA GLY A 120 2.05 5.72 9.22
C GLY A 120 3.28 5.10 9.88
N THR A 121 3.13 4.30 10.92
CA THR A 121 4.22 3.57 11.61
C THR A 121 3.77 2.15 11.95
N ARG A 122 4.72 1.25 12.18
CA ARG A 122 4.45 -0.14 12.61
C ARG A 122 4.07 -0.27 14.09
N HIS A 123 4.28 0.80 14.85
CA HIS A 123 4.03 0.87 16.30
C HIS A 123 2.98 1.93 16.64
N ALA A 124 2.12 2.31 15.68
CA ALA A 124 0.97 3.14 15.97
C ALA A 124 0.01 2.36 16.88
N ALA A 125 -0.52 3.01 17.89
CA ALA A 125 -1.60 2.43 18.69
C ALA A 125 -2.79 2.11 17.79
N GLU A 126 -3.57 1.06 18.14
CA GLU A 126 -4.83 0.79 17.45
C GLU A 126 -5.71 2.06 17.51
N GLY A 127 -6.05 2.60 16.33
CA GLY A 127 -6.84 3.83 16.22
C GLY A 127 -6.07 5.07 15.81
N GLU A 128 -4.72 5.08 15.85
CA GLU A 128 -3.97 6.22 15.31
C GLU A 128 -3.91 6.17 13.78
N THR A 129 -4.58 7.10 13.12
CA THR A 129 -4.57 7.23 11.67
C THR A 129 -3.93 8.52 11.21
N LYS A 130 -3.22 8.44 10.08
CA LYS A 130 -2.79 9.63 9.34
C LYS A 130 -3.79 9.92 8.21
N LYS A 131 -4.29 11.14 8.18
CA LYS A 131 -5.29 11.63 7.22
C LYS A 131 -4.84 11.62 5.75
N GLY A 132 -3.56 11.25 5.47
CA GLY A 132 -2.97 11.33 4.13
C GLY A 132 -3.66 10.46 3.08
N ALA A 133 -4.00 9.22 3.40
CA ALA A 133 -4.70 8.31 2.49
C ALA A 133 -6.10 8.85 2.14
N ALA A 134 -6.85 9.31 3.15
CA ALA A 134 -8.16 9.91 2.98
C ALA A 134 -8.11 11.16 2.09
N MET A 135 -7.18 12.08 2.38
CA MET A 135 -6.98 13.29 1.58
C MET A 135 -6.66 12.97 0.12
N LEU A 136 -5.79 12.01 -0.16
CA LEU A 136 -5.41 11.63 -1.52
C LEU A 136 -6.59 11.02 -2.28
N ALA A 137 -7.38 10.15 -1.64
CA ALA A 137 -8.57 9.55 -2.24
C ALA A 137 -9.62 10.60 -2.60
N VAL A 138 -9.93 11.51 -1.67
CA VAL A 138 -10.88 12.61 -1.91
C VAL A 138 -10.40 13.52 -3.04
N LYS A 139 -9.12 13.96 -3.01
CA LYS A 139 -8.56 14.85 -4.05
C LYS A 139 -8.45 14.21 -5.44
N THR A 140 -8.33 12.90 -5.53
CA THR A 140 -8.27 12.18 -6.80
C THR A 140 -9.61 11.62 -7.24
N ARG A 141 -10.62 11.63 -6.37
CA ARG A 141 -11.90 10.94 -6.52
C ARG A 141 -11.72 9.44 -6.78
N ALA A 142 -10.62 8.87 -6.27
CA ALA A 142 -10.26 7.48 -6.48
C ALA A 142 -10.81 6.61 -5.36
N PRO A 143 -11.14 5.35 -5.64
CA PRO A 143 -11.56 4.41 -4.61
C PRO A 143 -10.40 4.09 -3.65
N ILE A 144 -10.76 3.82 -2.40
CA ILE A 144 -9.89 3.27 -1.37
C ILE A 144 -10.09 1.76 -1.36
N LEU A 145 -8.99 1.01 -1.39
CA LEU A 145 -8.98 -0.45 -1.33
C LEU A 145 -8.41 -0.89 0.01
N PRO A 146 -9.25 -1.28 0.99
CA PRO A 146 -8.77 -1.79 2.26
C PRO A 146 -8.14 -3.16 2.06
N MET A 147 -7.04 -3.43 2.76
CA MET A 147 -6.33 -4.71 2.70
C MET A 147 -5.88 -5.11 4.09
N TYR A 148 -6.06 -6.37 4.45
CA TYR A 148 -5.54 -6.92 5.69
C TYR A 148 -4.39 -7.87 5.40
N ILE A 149 -3.25 -7.65 6.06
CA ILE A 149 -2.05 -8.48 6.00
C ILE A 149 -1.91 -9.16 7.36
N PRO A 150 -1.82 -10.50 7.43
CA PRO A 150 -1.80 -11.19 8.71
C PRO A 150 -0.56 -10.81 9.54
N GLU A 151 -0.76 -10.74 10.84
CA GLU A 151 0.30 -10.53 11.82
C GLU A 151 1.07 -11.84 12.04
N GLY A 152 2.29 -11.74 12.57
CA GLY A 152 3.04 -12.94 12.97
C GLY A 152 3.43 -13.89 11.82
N LYS A 153 3.58 -13.37 10.60
CA LYS A 153 4.04 -14.16 9.45
C LYS A 153 5.33 -14.91 9.75
N ARG A 154 5.29 -16.23 9.73
CA ARG A 154 6.43 -17.11 10.01
C ARG A 154 6.69 -18.03 8.82
N PHE A 155 7.93 -18.47 8.69
CA PHE A 155 8.32 -19.48 7.72
C PHE A 155 7.45 -20.74 7.84
N ARG A 156 6.92 -21.23 6.73
CA ARG A 156 6.02 -22.40 6.61
C ARG A 156 4.65 -22.27 7.31
N CYS A 157 4.29 -21.07 7.80
CA CYS A 157 2.94 -20.80 8.29
C CYS A 157 2.12 -20.15 7.18
N ARG A 158 0.85 -20.52 7.05
CA ARG A 158 -0.04 -19.90 6.06
C ARG A 158 -0.16 -18.40 6.30
N ALA A 159 0.10 -17.61 5.25
CA ALA A 159 -0.09 -16.17 5.28
C ALA A 159 -1.17 -15.79 4.24
N THR A 160 -2.38 -15.52 4.72
CA THR A 160 -3.50 -15.14 3.86
C THR A 160 -3.68 -13.63 3.91
N VAL A 161 -3.49 -12.95 2.77
CA VAL A 161 -3.82 -11.52 2.62
C VAL A 161 -5.25 -11.40 2.12
N VAL A 162 -6.04 -10.53 2.74
CA VAL A 162 -7.44 -10.28 2.36
C VAL A 162 -7.58 -8.89 1.77
N ILE A 163 -8.14 -8.80 0.57
CA ILE A 163 -8.47 -7.55 -0.12
C ILE A 163 -9.97 -7.33 0.01
N GLY A 164 -10.35 -6.27 0.72
CA GLY A 164 -11.75 -5.91 0.94
C GLY A 164 -12.39 -5.22 -0.27
N LYS A 165 -13.69 -5.01 -0.19
CA LYS A 165 -14.42 -4.27 -1.23
C LYS A 165 -13.95 -2.82 -1.28
N PRO A 166 -13.67 -2.26 -2.48
CA PRO A 166 -13.31 -0.86 -2.62
C PRO A 166 -14.49 0.04 -2.28
N PHE A 167 -14.19 1.23 -1.77
CA PHE A 167 -15.19 2.26 -1.52
C PHE A 167 -14.65 3.64 -1.90
N THR A 168 -15.51 4.52 -2.35
CA THR A 168 -15.13 5.89 -2.71
C THR A 168 -15.68 6.84 -1.65
N PRO A 169 -14.83 7.61 -0.96
CA PRO A 169 -15.29 8.61 -0.01
C PRO A 169 -16.04 9.74 -0.73
N ASP A 170 -16.98 10.39 -0.02
CA ASP A 170 -17.68 11.56 -0.57
C ASP A 170 -16.65 12.67 -0.89
N PRO A 171 -16.58 13.15 -2.14
CA PRO A 171 -15.69 14.23 -2.54
C PRO A 171 -15.91 15.54 -1.79
N LYS A 172 -17.10 15.74 -1.19
CA LYS A 172 -17.45 16.93 -0.38
C LYS A 172 -17.03 16.80 1.08
N GLN A 173 -16.65 15.60 1.53
CA GLN A 173 -16.24 15.37 2.91
C GLN A 173 -14.91 16.07 3.20
N LYS A 174 -14.95 17.04 4.13
CA LYS A 174 -13.78 17.83 4.56
C LYS A 174 -13.07 17.24 5.77
N ASP A 175 -13.78 16.43 6.55
CA ASP A 175 -13.18 15.74 7.68
C ASP A 175 -12.51 14.43 7.23
N TYR A 176 -11.22 14.54 6.94
CA TYR A 176 -10.39 13.38 6.58
C TYR A 176 -10.16 12.41 7.75
N GLY A 177 -10.43 12.83 8.99
CA GLY A 177 -10.35 11.97 10.17
C GLY A 177 -11.40 10.89 10.11
N LEU A 178 -12.67 11.25 9.90
CA LEU A 178 -13.77 10.29 9.78
C LEU A 178 -13.52 9.23 8.68
N ILE A 179 -12.95 9.69 7.53
CA ILE A 179 -12.61 8.76 6.44
C ILE A 179 -11.45 7.85 6.89
N ALA A 180 -10.45 8.38 7.58
CA ALA A 180 -9.31 7.60 8.06
C ALA A 180 -9.74 6.53 9.07
N ASP A 181 -10.65 6.84 9.97
CA ASP A 181 -11.22 5.89 10.94
C ASP A 181 -12.05 4.81 10.23
N ASP A 182 -12.84 5.18 9.20
CA ASP A 182 -13.58 4.21 8.39
C ASP A 182 -12.63 3.27 7.63
N ILE A 183 -11.51 3.78 7.12
CA ILE A 183 -10.46 2.95 6.50
C ILE A 183 -9.96 1.90 7.48
N LEU A 184 -9.58 2.28 8.70
CA LEU A 184 -9.08 1.33 9.71
C LEU A 184 -10.15 0.30 10.08
N ARG A 185 -11.37 0.74 10.35
CA ARG A 185 -12.48 -0.15 10.66
C ARG A 185 -12.67 -1.22 9.59
N ARG A 186 -12.64 -0.83 8.30
CA ARG A 186 -12.75 -1.76 7.16
C ARG A 186 -11.55 -2.70 7.05
N ILE A 187 -10.33 -2.22 7.30
CA ILE A 187 -9.12 -3.06 7.28
C ILE A 187 -9.23 -4.15 8.36
N TYR A 188 -9.57 -3.78 9.60
CA TYR A 188 -9.61 -4.75 10.69
C TYR A 188 -10.82 -5.69 10.64
N ALA A 189 -11.94 -5.27 10.05
CA ALA A 189 -13.06 -6.17 9.76
C ALA A 189 -12.70 -7.33 8.82
N LEU A 190 -11.64 -7.20 8.00
CA LEU A 190 -11.14 -8.29 7.15
C LEU A 190 -10.37 -9.37 7.93
N LYS A 191 -9.98 -9.10 9.18
CA LYS A 191 -9.24 -10.05 10.02
C LYS A 191 -10.00 -11.35 10.26
N GLU A 192 -11.32 -11.29 10.30
CA GLU A 192 -12.19 -12.46 10.51
C GLU A 192 -12.20 -13.44 9.32
N GLN A 193 -11.63 -13.05 8.18
CA GLN A 193 -11.58 -13.87 6.95
C GLN A 193 -10.24 -14.61 6.76
N VAL A 194 -9.32 -14.49 7.72
CA VAL A 194 -7.95 -15.07 7.64
C VAL A 194 -7.91 -16.49 8.19
#